data_63ca647c7a42b2055b5acfad091aa4c2
#
_entry.id   63ca647c7a42b2055b5acfad091aa4c2
#
_cell.length_a   1.000
_cell.length_b   1.000
_cell.length_c   1.000
_cell.angle_alpha   90.00
_cell.angle_beta   90.00
_cell.angle_gamma   90.00
#
_symmetry.space_group_name_H-M   'P 1'
#
loop_
_entity.id
_entity.type
_entity.pdbx_description
1 polymer ?
#
loop_
_entity_poly.entity_id
_entity_poly.type
_entity_poly.pdbx_seq_one_letter_code
_entity_poly.pdbx_strand_id
1 'polypeptide(L)'
;MYISRNLEQWNAFLATLQTAFEQGKAQDFLTLLLTPDERDAVGLRLQIVAQLLDKNLSQREIQQNLNTSAATITRGSNMLKTMDPDFINWVK
;
A
#
# COMPACT_ATOMS: atom_id res chain seq x y z
N MET A 1 -10.16 10.60 4.71
CA MET A 1 -8.89 10.17 4.14
C MET A 1 -7.73 10.54 5.06
N TYR A 2 -6.73 9.71 5.14
CA TYR A 2 -5.55 9.98 5.97
C TYR A 2 -4.74 11.15 5.42
N ILE A 3 -4.30 12.06 6.30
CA ILE A 3 -3.51 13.23 5.92
C ILE A 3 -2.11 13.10 6.56
N SER A 4 -1.07 13.24 5.75
CA SER A 4 0.31 13.21 6.22
C SER A 4 0.64 14.45 7.06
N ARG A 5 1.48 14.26 8.09
CA ARG A 5 1.91 15.37 8.95
C ARG A 5 2.70 16.45 8.20
N ASN A 6 3.46 16.04 7.20
CA ASN A 6 4.21 16.97 6.36
C ASN A 6 3.76 16.82 4.90
N LEU A 7 2.77 17.60 4.53
CA LEU A 7 2.16 17.54 3.23
C LEU A 7 3.11 17.97 2.10
N GLU A 8 3.99 18.93 2.37
CA GLU A 8 4.94 19.39 1.36
C GLU A 8 5.93 18.29 0.98
N GLN A 9 6.48 17.60 1.97
CA GLN A 9 7.40 16.49 1.71
C GLN A 9 6.70 15.34 1.01
N TRP A 10 5.46 15.04 1.39
CA TRP A 10 4.68 14.01 0.75
C TRP A 10 4.40 14.34 -0.72
N ASN A 11 3.98 15.55 -1.00
CA ASN A 11 3.72 15.99 -2.37
C ASN A 11 4.99 16.01 -3.23
N ALA A 12 6.13 16.42 -2.66
CA ALA A 12 7.41 16.36 -3.35
C ALA A 12 7.81 14.92 -3.69
N PHE A 13 7.58 14.00 -2.76
CA PHE A 13 7.82 12.58 -3.01
C PHE A 13 6.97 12.07 -4.18
N LEU A 14 5.67 12.37 -4.17
CA LEU A 14 4.76 11.92 -5.23
C LEU A 14 5.17 12.48 -6.59
N ALA A 15 5.55 13.76 -6.65
CA ALA A 15 5.97 14.37 -7.90
C ALA A 15 7.25 13.73 -8.44
N THR A 16 8.22 13.46 -7.58
CA THR A 16 9.47 12.80 -7.97
C THR A 16 9.24 11.36 -8.39
N LEU A 17 8.34 10.65 -7.69
CA LEU A 17 7.96 9.29 -8.04
C LEU A 17 7.35 9.23 -9.45
N GLN A 18 6.48 10.18 -9.77
CA GLN A 18 5.89 10.26 -11.11
C GLN A 18 6.98 10.43 -12.17
N THR A 19 7.91 11.35 -11.96
CA THR A 19 9.04 11.56 -12.87
C THR A 19 9.89 10.30 -13.02
N ALA A 20 10.13 9.61 -11.90
CA ALA A 20 10.91 8.37 -11.91
C ALA A 20 10.22 7.29 -12.76
N PHE A 21 8.90 7.16 -12.65
CA PHE A 21 8.14 6.25 -13.49
C PHE A 21 8.25 6.60 -14.98
N GLU A 22 8.10 7.86 -15.30
CA GLU A 22 8.16 8.33 -16.70
C GLU A 22 9.52 8.06 -17.34
N GLN A 23 10.57 8.07 -16.53
CA GLN A 23 11.95 7.86 -17.01
C GLN A 23 12.46 6.44 -16.79
N GLY A 24 11.61 5.52 -16.35
CA GLY A 24 12.00 4.13 -16.12
C GLY A 24 12.92 3.94 -14.91
N LYS A 25 12.86 4.83 -13.93
CA LYS A 25 13.74 4.84 -12.75
C LYS A 25 13.02 4.60 -11.43
N ALA A 26 11.75 4.16 -11.47
CA ALA A 26 10.95 4.00 -10.26
C ALA A 26 11.55 3.01 -9.28
N GLN A 27 12.06 1.87 -9.77
CA GLN A 27 12.64 0.86 -8.90
C GLN A 27 13.88 1.38 -8.17
N ASP A 28 14.80 2.03 -8.87
CA ASP A 28 15.99 2.60 -8.24
C ASP A 28 15.62 3.70 -7.26
N PHE A 29 14.67 4.54 -7.61
CA PHE A 29 14.21 5.62 -6.74
C PHE A 29 13.62 5.08 -5.43
N LEU A 30 12.74 4.09 -5.50
CA LEU A 30 12.13 3.49 -4.32
C LEU A 30 13.15 2.70 -3.50
N THR A 31 14.09 2.04 -4.16
CA THR A 31 15.18 1.32 -3.48
C THR A 31 16.08 2.28 -2.71
N LEU A 32 16.30 3.48 -3.26
CA LEU A 32 17.09 4.51 -2.58
C LEU A 32 16.42 4.99 -1.29
N LEU A 33 15.10 5.16 -1.31
CA LEU A 33 14.37 5.79 -0.22
C LEU A 33 13.86 4.82 0.84
N LEU A 34 13.64 3.57 0.49
CA LEU A 34 13.05 2.57 1.39
C LEU A 34 14.12 1.60 1.89
N THR A 35 14.11 1.34 3.19
CA THR A 35 14.92 0.25 3.74
C THR A 35 14.38 -1.11 3.25
N PRO A 36 15.18 -2.20 3.34
CA PRO A 36 14.67 -3.54 3.02
C PRO A 36 13.39 -3.90 3.78
N ASP A 37 13.32 -3.58 5.07
CA ASP A 37 12.14 -3.85 5.88
C ASP A 37 10.93 -3.04 5.42
N GLU A 38 11.14 -1.78 5.02
CA GLU A 38 10.08 -0.95 4.48
C GLU A 38 9.58 -1.47 3.13
N ARG A 39 10.48 -1.96 2.28
CA ARG A 39 10.08 -2.59 1.01
C ARG A 39 9.23 -3.83 1.25
N ASP A 40 9.62 -4.67 2.20
CA ASP A 40 8.85 -5.85 2.57
C ASP A 40 7.47 -5.46 3.10
N ALA A 41 7.41 -4.42 3.94
CA ALA A 41 6.15 -3.93 4.48
C ALA A 41 5.22 -3.40 3.39
N VAL A 42 5.74 -2.67 2.41
CA VAL A 42 4.94 -2.16 1.29
C VAL A 42 4.41 -3.31 0.44
N GLY A 43 5.27 -4.28 0.13
CA GLY A 43 4.87 -5.47 -0.63
C GLY A 43 3.78 -6.28 0.08
N LEU A 44 3.93 -6.47 1.38
CA LEU A 44 2.92 -7.17 2.18
C LEU A 44 1.60 -6.41 2.20
N ARG A 45 1.64 -5.08 2.36
CA ARG A 45 0.43 -4.25 2.35
C ARG A 45 -0.32 -4.37 1.03
N LEU A 46 0.38 -4.41 -0.09
CA LEU A 46 -0.26 -4.62 -1.39
C LEU A 46 -0.99 -5.97 -1.44
N GLN A 47 -0.35 -7.04 -0.94
CA GLN A 47 -0.97 -8.36 -0.91
C GLN A 47 -2.19 -8.40 0.03
N ILE A 48 -2.11 -7.73 1.17
CA ILE A 48 -3.24 -7.63 2.10
C ILE A 48 -4.42 -6.93 1.42
N VAL A 49 -4.17 -5.80 0.76
CA VAL A 49 -5.21 -5.06 0.04
C VAL A 49 -5.84 -5.93 -1.04
N ALA A 50 -5.03 -6.61 -1.84
CA ALA A 50 -5.53 -7.49 -2.90
C ALA A 50 -6.43 -8.59 -2.36
N GLN A 51 -6.04 -9.23 -1.25
CA GLN A 51 -6.85 -10.29 -0.65
C GLN A 51 -8.08 -9.78 0.09
N LEU A 52 -8.01 -8.59 0.70
CA LEU A 52 -9.19 -7.95 1.30
C LEU A 52 -10.24 -7.57 0.27
N LEU A 53 -9.82 -7.23 -0.94
CA LEU A 53 -10.74 -6.91 -2.04
C LEU A 53 -11.36 -8.16 -2.65
N ASP A 54 -10.78 -9.34 -2.39
CA ASP A 54 -11.38 -10.63 -2.74
C ASP A 54 -12.40 -11.02 -1.66
N LYS A 55 -13.67 -10.80 -1.94
CA LYS A 55 -14.76 -11.01 -0.98
C LYS A 55 -14.96 -12.47 -0.60
N ASN A 56 -14.32 -13.41 -1.28
CA ASN A 56 -14.41 -14.84 -0.99
C ASN A 56 -13.46 -15.28 0.12
N LEU A 57 -12.55 -14.40 0.56
CA LEU A 57 -11.57 -14.72 1.59
C LEU A 57 -11.96 -14.11 2.94
N SER A 58 -11.92 -14.93 3.99
CA SER A 58 -12.05 -14.44 5.36
C SER A 58 -10.74 -13.82 5.83
N GLN A 59 -10.80 -12.97 6.87
CA GLN A 59 -9.59 -12.41 7.45
C GLN A 59 -8.65 -13.50 7.99
N ARG A 60 -9.21 -14.59 8.52
CA ARG A 60 -8.42 -15.71 9.00
C ARG A 60 -7.65 -16.39 7.88
N GLU A 61 -8.29 -16.58 6.72
CA GLU A 61 -7.63 -17.13 5.54
C GLU A 61 -6.50 -16.22 5.05
N ILE A 62 -6.71 -14.90 5.06
CA ILE A 62 -5.69 -13.94 4.69
C ILE A 62 -4.48 -14.03 5.64
N GLN A 63 -4.73 -14.15 6.96
CA GLN A 63 -3.65 -14.34 7.92
C GLN A 63 -2.82 -15.57 7.61
N GLN A 64 -3.46 -16.67 7.27
CA GLN A 64 -2.78 -17.92 6.93
C GLN A 64 -2.01 -17.80 5.62
N ASN A 65 -2.64 -17.23 4.59
CA ASN A 65 -2.03 -17.09 3.27
C ASN A 65 -0.79 -16.22 3.28
N LEU A 66 -0.80 -15.16 4.07
CA LEU A 66 0.27 -14.15 4.08
C LEU A 66 1.18 -14.26 5.32
N ASN A 67 0.87 -15.18 6.23
CA ASN A 67 1.63 -15.37 7.46
C ASN A 67 1.82 -14.04 8.22
N THR A 68 0.72 -13.33 8.45
CA THR A 68 0.72 -12.03 9.11
C THR A 68 -0.29 -11.99 10.25
N SER A 69 -0.25 -10.94 11.06
CA SER A 69 -1.12 -10.79 12.22
C SER A 69 -2.49 -10.25 11.85
N ALA A 70 -3.49 -10.54 12.69
CA ALA A 70 -4.82 -9.96 12.57
C ALA A 70 -4.78 -8.43 12.64
N ALA A 71 -3.92 -7.87 13.50
CA ALA A 71 -3.78 -6.42 13.63
C ALA A 71 -3.33 -5.76 12.34
N THR A 72 -2.39 -6.38 11.63
CA THR A 72 -1.89 -5.86 10.34
C THR A 72 -2.99 -5.87 9.28
N ILE A 73 -3.80 -6.93 9.23
CA ILE A 73 -4.94 -7.03 8.30
C ILE A 73 -6.01 -6.00 8.66
N THR A 74 -6.31 -5.82 9.94
CA THR A 74 -7.28 -4.83 10.40
C THR A 74 -6.87 -3.41 9.99
N ARG A 75 -5.58 -3.08 10.09
CA ARG A 75 -5.07 -1.78 9.61
C ARG A 75 -5.35 -1.58 8.12
N GLY A 76 -5.09 -2.60 7.30
CA GLY A 76 -5.38 -2.56 5.87
C GLY A 76 -6.87 -2.39 5.59
N SER A 77 -7.71 -3.12 6.29
CA SER A 77 -9.17 -3.03 6.17
C SER A 77 -9.67 -1.63 6.55
N ASN A 78 -9.17 -1.07 7.66
CA ASN A 78 -9.55 0.28 8.09
C ASN A 78 -9.09 1.33 7.08
N MET A 79 -7.91 1.19 6.51
CA MET A 79 -7.41 2.11 5.49
C MET A 79 -8.29 2.08 4.24
N LEU A 80 -8.71 0.90 3.79
CA LEU A 80 -9.61 0.76 2.64
C LEU A 80 -10.92 1.50 2.84
N LYS A 81 -11.46 1.49 4.07
CA LYS A 81 -12.71 2.18 4.39
C LYS A 81 -12.61 3.69 4.26
N THR A 82 -11.40 4.26 4.28
CA THR A 82 -11.20 5.71 4.14
C THR A 82 -11.00 6.14 2.70
N MET A 83 -10.87 5.19 1.76
CA MET A 83 -10.56 5.49 0.37
C MET A 83 -11.83 5.72 -0.45
N ASP A 84 -11.68 6.54 -1.50
CA ASP A 84 -12.75 6.83 -2.45
C ASP A 84 -13.20 5.55 -3.16
N PRO A 85 -14.52 5.30 -3.29
CA PRO A 85 -15.02 4.11 -3.99
C PRO A 85 -14.52 3.98 -5.43
N ASP A 86 -14.36 5.06 -6.15
CA ASP A 86 -13.83 5.02 -7.53
C ASP A 86 -12.39 4.51 -7.55
N PHE A 87 -11.58 4.93 -6.58
CA PHE A 87 -10.22 4.43 -6.45
C PHE A 87 -10.20 2.93 -6.13
N ILE A 88 -11.06 2.48 -5.23
CA ILE A 88 -11.16 1.06 -4.87
C ILE A 88 -11.54 0.24 -6.11
N ASN A 89 -12.47 0.71 -6.92
CA ASN A 89 -12.85 0.04 -8.17
C ASN A 89 -11.68 -0.04 -9.16
N TRP A 90 -10.86 0.99 -9.21
CA TRP A 90 -9.67 1.01 -10.07
C TRP A 90 -8.61 -0.01 -9.60
N VAL A 91 -8.43 -0.15 -8.28
CA VAL A 91 -7.41 -1.02 -7.68
C VAL A 91 -7.75 -2.51 -7.83
N LYS A 92 -9.03 -2.83 -7.91
CA LYS A 92 -9.50 -4.23 -8.04
C LYS A 92 -8.91 -4.98 -9.21
#